data_24eb4b738c50f91c573d9917ba2b6444
#
_entry.id   24eb4b738c50f91c573d9917ba2b6444
#
_cell.length_a   1.000
_cell.length_b   1.000
_cell.length_c   1.000
_cell.angle_alpha   90.00
_cell.angle_beta   90.00
_cell.angle_gamma   90.00
#
_symmetry.space_group_name_H-M   'P 1'
#
loop_
_entity.id
_entity.type
_entity.pdbx_description
1 polymer ?
#
loop_
_entity_poly.entity_id
_entity_poly.type
_entity_poly.pdbx_seq_one_letter_code
_entity_poly.pdbx_strand_id
1 'polypeptide(L)'
;VVLDVATRRRRRPGSRVCRRPGASRVGTGVIAFSPLAKGVLTGRYLNGLPADSRQGKQGAGRQWWDQQEAAGLWSKVRRLEALARNRGLTMAQLALVWLLRDPRVTSVLIGVSRLEQLQENIAAATAPPLSNDEVAAIETILRNQA
;
A
#
# COMPACT_ATOMS: atom_id res chain seq x y z
N VAL A 1 4.60 5.09 0.23
CA VAL A 1 5.77 4.56 -0.50
C VAL A 1 5.35 3.58 -1.60
N VAL A 2 4.48 2.61 -1.35
CA VAL A 2 4.06 1.63 -2.39
C VAL A 2 2.89 2.16 -3.22
N LEU A 3 2.00 2.93 -2.64
CA LEU A 3 0.94 3.66 -3.37
C LEU A 3 1.51 4.74 -4.31
N ASP A 4 2.70 5.28 -4.01
CA ASP A 4 3.41 6.27 -4.81
C ASP A 4 3.95 5.71 -6.15
N VAL A 5 4.10 4.39 -6.25
CA VAL A 5 4.56 3.71 -7.48
C VAL A 5 3.56 3.82 -8.62
N ALA A 6 2.27 3.89 -8.31
CA ALA A 6 1.23 3.99 -9.33
C ALA A 6 0.98 5.42 -9.84
N THR A 7 1.43 6.47 -9.10
CA THR A 7 1.09 7.87 -9.39
C THR A 7 2.25 8.74 -9.86
N ARG A 8 3.53 8.31 -9.74
CA ARG A 8 4.66 9.18 -10.08
C ARG A 8 4.97 9.24 -11.57
N ARG A 9 4.54 10.34 -12.18
CA ARG A 9 5.12 10.90 -13.40
C ARG A 9 6.38 11.78 -13.15
N ARG A 10 6.89 11.93 -11.93
CA ARG A 10 8.08 12.76 -11.64
C ARG A 10 9.14 12.02 -10.84
N ARG A 11 10.38 12.16 -11.33
CA ARG A 11 11.61 11.56 -10.79
C ARG A 11 11.93 12.05 -9.39
N ARG A 12 12.23 11.13 -8.46
CA ARG A 12 13.16 11.36 -7.36
C ARG A 12 14.14 10.19 -7.28
N PRO A 13 15.45 10.43 -7.03
CA PRO A 13 16.45 9.37 -6.93
C PRO A 13 16.25 8.62 -5.60
N GLY A 14 16.25 7.30 -5.63
CA GLY A 14 16.32 6.47 -4.44
C GLY A 14 15.25 5.37 -4.25
N SER A 15 14.14 5.35 -4.97
CA SER A 15 13.20 4.23 -4.90
C SER A 15 13.43 3.26 -6.08
N ARG A 16 14.01 2.09 -5.79
CA ARG A 16 14.19 1.03 -6.79
C ARG A 16 12.86 0.32 -7.06
N VAL A 17 11.96 0.99 -7.72
CA VAL A 17 10.92 0.30 -8.47
C VAL A 17 11.39 0.31 -9.92
N CYS A 18 11.70 -0.86 -10.46
CA CYS A 18 12.05 -0.98 -11.88
C CYS A 18 10.85 -0.60 -12.74
N ARG A 19 10.61 0.69 -12.91
CA ARG A 19 9.80 1.21 -14.01
C ARG A 19 10.67 1.22 -15.25
N ARG A 20 10.70 0.14 -16.00
CA ARG A 20 11.14 0.21 -17.39
C ARG A 20 9.96 0.76 -18.22
N PRO A 21 10.11 1.96 -18.86
CA PRO A 21 9.11 2.50 -19.78
C PRO A 21 9.03 1.66 -21.08
N GLY A 22 8.93 0.43 -21.06
CA GLY A 22 8.93 -0.48 -22.18
C GLY A 22 8.33 -1.85 -21.86
N ALA A 23 8.01 -2.11 -20.60
CA ALA A 23 7.48 -3.42 -20.18
C ALA A 23 6.23 -3.83 -20.99
N SER A 24 5.36 -2.88 -21.31
CA SER A 24 4.16 -3.13 -22.13
C SER A 24 4.47 -3.40 -23.61
N ARG A 25 5.62 -2.93 -24.13
CA ARG A 25 6.01 -3.15 -25.54
C ARG A 25 6.68 -4.50 -25.79
N VAL A 26 7.21 -5.12 -24.75
CA VAL A 26 7.96 -6.39 -24.86
C VAL A 26 7.27 -7.56 -24.13
N GLY A 27 6.01 -7.39 -23.70
CA GLY A 27 5.27 -8.44 -23.01
C GLY A 27 5.83 -8.85 -21.65
N THR A 28 6.63 -7.98 -21.01
CA THR A 28 7.22 -8.25 -19.69
C THR A 28 6.28 -7.81 -18.57
N GLY A 29 5.91 -8.73 -17.68
CA GLY A 29 5.14 -8.43 -16.48
C GLY A 29 5.96 -7.73 -15.37
N VAL A 30 5.27 -7.13 -14.41
CA VAL A 30 5.85 -6.48 -13.24
C VAL A 30 5.54 -7.27 -11.98
N ILE A 31 6.55 -7.54 -11.16
CA ILE A 31 6.37 -8.07 -9.81
C ILE A 31 6.55 -6.91 -8.83
N ALA A 32 5.50 -6.61 -8.06
CA ALA A 32 5.54 -5.58 -7.03
C ALA A 32 5.95 -6.21 -5.68
N PHE A 33 6.98 -5.66 -5.04
CA PHE A 33 7.42 -6.11 -3.73
C PHE A 33 7.04 -5.11 -2.62
N SER A 34 6.95 -5.58 -1.37
CA SER A 34 6.55 -4.76 -0.21
C SER A 34 5.21 -4.01 -0.40
N PRO A 35 4.16 -4.67 -0.91
CA PRO A 35 2.90 -4.03 -1.26
C PRO A 35 2.20 -3.36 -0.07
N LEU A 36 2.45 -3.84 1.14
CA LEU A 36 1.87 -3.32 2.39
C LEU A 36 2.80 -2.34 3.13
N ALA A 37 3.86 -1.84 2.48
CA ALA A 37 4.76 -0.81 3.01
C ALA A 37 5.25 -1.12 4.44
N LYS A 38 5.77 -2.32 4.68
CA LYS A 38 6.26 -2.80 5.99
C LYS A 38 5.17 -2.76 7.09
N GLY A 39 3.90 -2.93 6.71
CA GLY A 39 2.76 -2.95 7.62
C GLY A 39 2.03 -1.60 7.77
N VAL A 40 2.48 -0.53 7.15
CA VAL A 40 1.78 0.76 7.14
C VAL A 40 0.37 0.62 6.58
N LEU A 41 0.22 -0.14 5.50
CA LEU A 41 -1.05 -0.36 4.81
C LEU A 41 -1.82 -1.59 5.34
N THR A 42 -1.64 -1.94 6.59
CA THR A 42 -2.45 -2.97 7.27
C THR A 42 -3.35 -2.38 8.36
N GLY A 43 -3.33 -1.06 8.55
CA GLY A 43 -4.04 -0.41 9.65
C GLY A 43 -3.39 -0.59 11.03
N ARG A 44 -2.36 -1.45 11.16
CA ARG A 44 -1.74 -1.82 12.45
C ARG A 44 -1.18 -0.64 13.24
N TYR A 45 -0.73 0.40 12.54
CA TYR A 45 -0.09 1.56 13.16
C TYR A 45 -1.02 2.75 13.40
N LEU A 46 -2.30 2.66 13.06
CA LEU A 46 -3.25 3.77 13.17
C LEU A 46 -3.53 4.22 14.60
N ASN A 47 -3.42 3.30 15.54
CA ASN A 47 -3.64 3.57 16.97
C ASN A 47 -2.31 3.67 17.75
N GLY A 48 -1.23 4.00 17.07
CA GLY A 48 0.11 4.10 17.66
C GLY A 48 1.06 3.01 17.19
N LEU A 49 2.24 2.96 17.81
CA LEU A 49 3.28 1.99 17.47
C LEU A 49 3.22 0.78 18.42
N PRO A 50 2.73 -0.40 18.00
CA PRO A 50 2.73 -1.58 18.84
C PRO A 50 4.16 -2.04 19.15
N ALA A 51 4.43 -2.33 20.44
CA ALA A 51 5.77 -2.75 20.89
C ALA A 51 6.24 -4.06 20.23
N ASP A 52 5.31 -4.96 19.91
CA ASP A 52 5.57 -6.24 19.24
C ASP A 52 5.75 -6.11 17.73
N SER A 53 5.50 -4.93 17.15
CA SER A 53 5.69 -4.67 15.72
C SER A 53 7.18 -4.61 15.36
N ARG A 54 7.48 -4.84 14.05
CA ARG A 54 8.84 -4.69 13.54
C ARG A 54 9.43 -3.31 13.84
N GLN A 55 8.63 -2.26 13.70
CA GLN A 55 9.07 -0.89 13.98
C GLN A 55 9.17 -0.62 15.48
N GLY A 56 8.27 -1.18 16.29
CA GLY A 56 8.31 -1.04 17.74
C GLY A 56 9.52 -1.71 18.40
N LYS A 57 10.05 -2.77 17.79
CA LYS A 57 11.26 -3.46 18.24
C LYS A 57 12.56 -2.75 17.86
N GLN A 58 12.50 -1.77 16.97
CA GLN A 58 13.65 -0.96 16.57
C GLN A 58 13.76 0.28 17.47
N GLY A 59 14.94 0.58 18.00
CA GLY A 59 15.13 1.72 18.91
C GLY A 59 14.71 3.08 18.35
N ALA A 60 14.74 3.25 17.02
CA ALA A 60 14.27 4.46 16.32
C ALA A 60 12.79 4.39 15.89
N GLY A 61 12.05 3.36 16.28
CA GLY A 61 10.68 3.12 15.78
C GLY A 61 9.71 4.23 16.16
N ARG A 62 9.82 4.78 17.38
CA ARG A 62 9.00 5.90 17.84
C ARG A 62 9.28 7.16 17.03
N GLN A 63 10.55 7.52 16.86
CA GLN A 63 10.94 8.67 16.04
C GLN A 63 10.46 8.54 14.60
N TRP A 64 10.56 7.33 14.01
CA TRP A 64 10.02 7.07 12.70
C TRP A 64 8.50 7.28 12.65
N TRP A 65 7.75 6.80 13.65
CA TRP A 65 6.30 6.94 13.71
C TRP A 65 5.89 8.42 13.80
N ASP A 66 6.55 9.19 14.68
CA ASP A 66 6.31 10.63 14.88
C ASP A 66 6.62 11.42 13.58
N GLN A 67 7.67 11.06 12.86
CA GLN A 67 7.98 11.66 11.55
C GLN A 67 6.90 11.39 10.50
N GLN A 68 6.33 10.19 10.49
CA GLN A 68 5.22 9.86 9.58
C GLN A 68 3.93 10.60 9.96
N GLU A 69 3.67 10.81 11.25
CA GLU A 69 2.57 11.64 11.72
C GLU A 69 2.73 13.08 11.27
N ALA A 70 3.88 13.67 11.50
CA ALA A 70 4.20 15.03 11.06
C ALA A 70 4.12 15.21 9.53
N ALA A 71 4.37 14.14 8.77
CA ALA A 71 4.22 14.11 7.31
C ALA A 71 2.76 13.83 6.85
N GLY A 72 1.79 13.75 7.76
CA GLY A 72 0.39 13.51 7.45
C GLY A 72 0.08 12.10 6.91
N LEU A 73 1.02 11.14 7.05
CA LEU A 73 0.84 9.78 6.51
C LEU A 73 -0.35 9.07 7.14
N TRP A 74 -0.48 9.14 8.46
CA TRP A 74 -1.55 8.43 9.18
C TRP A 74 -2.93 8.99 8.88
N SER A 75 -3.06 10.30 8.63
CA SER A 75 -4.29 10.90 8.13
C SER A 75 -4.74 10.28 6.81
N LYS A 76 -3.82 10.13 5.86
CA LYS A 76 -4.10 9.45 4.59
C LYS A 76 -4.48 7.99 4.78
N VAL A 77 -3.75 7.27 5.64
CA VAL A 77 -4.02 5.84 5.91
C VAL A 77 -5.40 5.67 6.55
N ARG A 78 -5.80 6.52 7.51
CA ARG A 78 -7.16 6.50 8.10
C ARG A 78 -8.25 6.70 7.06
N ARG A 79 -8.06 7.64 6.13
CA ARG A 79 -9.02 7.89 5.04
C ARG A 79 -9.11 6.71 4.07
N LEU A 80 -7.99 6.08 3.74
CA LEU A 80 -7.96 4.86 2.92
C LEU A 80 -8.60 3.67 3.65
N GLU A 81 -8.38 3.55 4.96
CA GLU A 81 -9.03 2.51 5.77
C GLU A 81 -10.55 2.68 5.80
N ALA A 82 -11.05 3.90 5.94
CA ALA A 82 -12.49 4.18 5.87
C ALA A 82 -13.07 3.74 4.51
N LEU A 83 -12.37 4.04 3.42
CA LEU A 83 -12.77 3.60 2.07
C LEU A 83 -12.76 2.07 1.95
N ALA A 84 -11.74 1.39 2.49
CA ALA A 84 -11.68 -0.07 2.52
C ALA A 84 -12.88 -0.66 3.26
N ARG A 85 -13.19 -0.15 4.45
CA ARG A 85 -14.33 -0.61 5.27
C ARG A 85 -15.67 -0.44 4.56
N ASN A 86 -15.89 0.68 3.88
CA ASN A 86 -17.12 0.91 3.10
C ASN A 86 -17.31 -0.13 1.99
N ARG A 87 -16.23 -0.74 1.55
CA ARG A 87 -16.21 -1.84 0.57
C ARG A 87 -16.30 -3.23 1.19
N GLY A 88 -16.29 -3.35 2.50
CA GLY A 88 -16.14 -4.63 3.19
C GLY A 88 -14.76 -5.27 3.05
N LEU A 89 -13.74 -4.47 2.75
CA LEU A 89 -12.35 -4.90 2.65
C LEU A 89 -11.54 -4.45 3.86
N THR A 90 -10.47 -5.18 4.16
CA THR A 90 -9.43 -4.66 5.05
C THR A 90 -8.54 -3.66 4.31
N MET A 91 -7.79 -2.86 5.07
CA MET A 91 -6.82 -1.94 4.49
C MET A 91 -5.75 -2.67 3.65
N ALA A 92 -5.31 -3.86 4.11
CA ALA A 92 -4.36 -4.70 3.37
C ALA A 92 -4.94 -5.16 2.03
N GLN A 93 -6.17 -5.62 2.04
CA GLN A 93 -6.86 -6.04 0.82
C GLN A 93 -7.04 -4.88 -0.16
N LEU A 94 -7.45 -3.70 0.31
CA LEU A 94 -7.56 -2.51 -0.55
C LEU A 94 -6.22 -2.17 -1.22
N ALA A 95 -5.12 -2.22 -0.46
CA ALA A 95 -3.78 -1.94 -0.99
C ALA A 95 -3.36 -2.95 -2.07
N LEU A 96 -3.71 -4.23 -1.90
CA LEU A 96 -3.42 -5.28 -2.88
C LEU A 96 -4.29 -5.14 -4.13
N VAL A 97 -5.60 -4.92 -3.98
CA VAL A 97 -6.53 -4.66 -5.11
C VAL A 97 -6.07 -3.43 -5.90
N TRP A 98 -5.63 -2.37 -5.21
CA TRP A 98 -5.09 -1.18 -5.86
C TRP A 98 -3.88 -1.47 -6.75
N LEU A 99 -2.96 -2.32 -6.32
CA LEU A 99 -1.81 -2.71 -7.13
C LEU A 99 -2.20 -3.62 -8.29
N LEU A 100 -3.03 -4.62 -8.02
CA LEU A 100 -3.44 -5.63 -9.00
C LEU A 100 -4.37 -5.08 -10.08
N ARG A 101 -4.98 -3.89 -9.89
CA ARG A 101 -5.81 -3.26 -10.92
C ARG A 101 -5.01 -2.86 -12.17
N ASP A 102 -3.70 -2.69 -12.06
CA ASP A 102 -2.85 -2.37 -13.22
C ASP A 102 -2.52 -3.67 -13.96
N PRO A 103 -2.96 -3.85 -15.21
CA PRO A 103 -2.76 -5.10 -15.96
C PRO A 103 -1.28 -5.43 -16.21
N ARG A 104 -0.37 -4.49 -15.98
CA ARG A 104 1.07 -4.72 -16.06
C ARG A 104 1.62 -5.40 -14.80
N VAL A 105 0.90 -5.34 -13.68
CA VAL A 105 1.28 -6.02 -12.44
C VAL A 105 0.84 -7.46 -12.52
N THR A 106 1.78 -8.34 -12.82
CA THR A 106 1.54 -9.78 -12.93
C THR A 106 1.43 -10.45 -11.57
N SER A 107 2.18 -9.96 -10.57
CA SER A 107 2.21 -10.55 -9.24
C SER A 107 2.60 -9.52 -8.18
N VAL A 108 2.13 -9.75 -6.96
CA VAL A 108 2.56 -9.01 -5.75
C VAL A 108 3.24 -9.96 -4.78
N LEU A 109 4.42 -9.60 -4.29
CA LEU A 109 5.17 -10.40 -3.34
C LEU A 109 4.82 -9.95 -1.92
N ILE A 110 4.10 -10.79 -1.20
CA ILE A 110 3.71 -10.55 0.19
C ILE A 110 4.58 -11.37 1.16
N GLY A 111 4.80 -10.83 2.36
CA GLY A 111 5.37 -11.54 3.49
C GLY A 111 4.35 -11.56 4.63
N VAL A 112 4.12 -12.74 5.19
CA VAL A 112 3.20 -12.95 6.30
C VAL A 112 3.88 -13.67 7.44
N SER A 113 3.41 -13.48 8.67
CA SER A 113 3.90 -14.17 9.86
C SER A 113 2.83 -15.08 10.50
N ARG A 114 1.59 -15.05 9.99
CA ARG A 114 0.46 -15.84 10.48
C ARG A 114 -0.41 -16.28 9.31
N LEU A 115 -1.06 -17.43 9.47
CA LEU A 115 -1.92 -18.03 8.45
C LEU A 115 -3.12 -17.12 8.08
N GLU A 116 -3.71 -16.48 9.08
CA GLU A 116 -4.85 -15.59 8.89
C GLU A 116 -4.51 -14.42 7.95
N GLN A 117 -3.29 -13.87 8.08
CA GLN A 117 -2.80 -12.82 7.18
C GLN A 117 -2.65 -13.31 5.74
N LEU A 118 -2.23 -14.58 5.57
CA LEU A 118 -2.13 -15.17 4.24
C LEU A 118 -3.51 -15.32 3.60
N GLN A 119 -4.47 -15.87 4.34
CA GLN A 119 -5.85 -16.04 3.88
C GLN A 119 -6.50 -14.69 3.53
N GLU A 120 -6.34 -13.69 4.39
CA GLU A 120 -6.81 -12.33 4.16
C GLU A 120 -6.22 -11.73 2.87
N ASN A 121 -4.91 -11.84 2.69
CA ASN A 121 -4.23 -11.29 1.52
C ASN A 121 -4.60 -12.01 0.22
N ILE A 122 -4.76 -13.33 0.25
CA ILE A 122 -5.18 -14.12 -0.93
C ILE A 122 -6.58 -13.72 -1.37
N ALA A 123 -7.51 -13.47 -0.44
CA ALA A 123 -8.86 -13.03 -0.75
C ALA A 123 -8.90 -11.72 -1.55
N ALA A 124 -7.87 -10.88 -1.48
CA ALA A 124 -7.78 -9.68 -2.31
C ALA A 124 -7.71 -9.99 -3.81
N ALA A 125 -7.20 -11.15 -4.21
CA ALA A 125 -7.09 -11.54 -5.63
C ALA A 125 -8.45 -11.81 -6.28
N THR A 126 -9.46 -12.15 -5.48
CA THR A 126 -10.83 -12.40 -5.95
C THR A 126 -11.80 -11.27 -5.62
N ALA A 127 -11.30 -10.19 -5.00
CA ALA A 127 -12.12 -9.03 -4.70
C ALA A 127 -12.60 -8.34 -6.00
N PRO A 128 -13.82 -7.78 -6.01
CA PRO A 128 -14.30 -7.03 -7.17
C PRO A 128 -13.33 -5.89 -7.53
N PRO A 129 -13.18 -5.55 -8.83
CA PRO A 129 -12.33 -4.45 -9.25
C PRO A 129 -12.80 -3.12 -8.66
N LEU A 130 -11.89 -2.17 -8.51
CA LEU A 130 -12.22 -0.81 -8.08
C LEU A 130 -13.02 -0.09 -9.16
N SER A 131 -14.09 0.61 -8.77
CA SER A 131 -14.81 1.52 -9.66
C SER A 131 -13.97 2.76 -9.98
N ASN A 132 -14.33 3.48 -11.03
CA ASN A 132 -13.66 4.73 -11.39
C ASN A 132 -13.74 5.78 -10.26
N ASP A 133 -14.86 5.85 -9.56
CA ASP A 133 -15.06 6.77 -8.44
C ASP A 133 -14.16 6.43 -7.25
N GLU A 134 -14.02 5.15 -6.95
CA GLU A 134 -13.12 4.68 -5.89
C GLU A 134 -11.65 4.94 -6.25
N VAL A 135 -11.27 4.72 -7.49
CA VAL A 135 -9.93 5.06 -7.99
C VAL A 135 -9.68 6.56 -7.84
N ALA A 136 -10.64 7.42 -8.25
CA ALA A 136 -10.53 8.87 -8.12
C ALA A 136 -10.44 9.30 -6.65
N ALA A 137 -11.24 8.69 -5.76
CA ALA A 137 -11.20 8.97 -4.32
C ALA A 137 -9.84 8.60 -3.71
N ILE A 138 -9.30 7.43 -4.03
CA ILE A 138 -7.97 6.99 -3.58
C ILE A 138 -6.89 7.96 -4.08
N GLU A 139 -6.91 8.32 -5.37
CA GLU A 139 -5.94 9.26 -5.93
C GLU A 139 -6.02 10.64 -5.27
N THR A 140 -7.23 11.12 -4.95
CA THR A 140 -7.43 12.38 -4.24
C THR A 140 -6.81 12.33 -2.85
N ILE A 141 -7.02 11.24 -2.10
CA ILE A 141 -6.40 11.03 -0.77
C ILE A 141 -4.87 11.06 -0.88
N LEU A 142 -4.32 10.44 -1.91
CA LEU A 142 -2.87 10.34 -2.10
C LEU A 142 -2.23 11.66 -2.51
N ARG A 143 -2.91 12.47 -3.34
CA ARG A 143 -2.40 13.76 -3.85
C ARG A 143 -2.47 14.87 -2.82
N ASN A 144 -3.50 14.90 -1.98
CA ASN A 144 -3.63 15.95 -0.98
C ASN A 144 -2.46 15.87 0.00
N GLN A 145 -1.64 16.92 0.00
CA GLN A 145 -0.71 17.16 1.10
C GLN A 145 -1.57 17.56 2.31
N ALA A 146 -1.37 16.84 3.42
CA ALA A 146 -2.01 17.19 4.69
C ALA A 146 -1.46 18.51 5.19
#